data_cdb3d7aedf56317dcd97ff313540acfa
#
_entry.id   cdb3d7aedf56317dcd97ff313540acfa
#
_cell.length_a   1.000
_cell.length_b   1.000
_cell.length_c   1.000
_cell.angle_alpha   90.00
_cell.angle_beta   90.00
_cell.angle_gamma   90.00
#
_symmetry.space_group_name_H-M   'P 1'
#
loop_
_entity.id
_entity.type
_entity.pdbx_description
1 polymer ?
#
loop_
_entity_poly.entity_id
_entity_poly.type
_entity_poly.pdbx_seq_one_letter_code
_entity_poly.pdbx_strand_id
1 'polypeptide(L)'
;MKNLFKVSLVLAVGAMTLSGCNCFKKMAKNREDVNLTCTPEVLVLNNGKVDADITVTFPEKYFNAKAVVKVTPVIVFEGGEVAGTTQYFQGSKVDDNYTVIDNKMGGEYTMHVTFPYDDRMACSELHLRAEIKCPKGGCKEFTLVNLNDGAIPTKEQAAILAAGGAEADALKRAFGLKIAEGIDFTQKNLDFAAIMTPMDSGYKRVTTEVTKADYMFAINSSTLTKKAKDSEDLAAFKQNVVDQKDNDRIKQNIYVNGYASPDGPEKFNDKLSDSRSKAGKKAAEQLLKDMELALDAASYGEDWEGFKELVAASDIEDKELILSVLESYESSSEREQQVKNMSNVFNELKKDILPQLRRAQLINSSDITGKSDDEMIALVRAGKFAELNEKEMLHIVSTGKLTLNEQVATMEAAANTYKSAAAYNNLGIAYAKAGQVAKASEAFAQSVKVGGNNKEINNNLALVHLMAGDTTAAQSYVKSANQETKAIAAAAEGNYAAAQSQLKGYNAAVAATMNADYTAAKQYIADDASAKADYLRAVIASKQGDWTSATAELKSAISKDASYAEHCKKDVNLRNHIGKEIIL
;
A
#
# COMPACT_ATOMS: atom_id res chain seq x y z
N MET A 1 7.21 -23.32 36.78
CA MET A 1 6.52 -23.55 38.08
C MET A 1 5.01 -23.52 37.82
N LYS A 2 4.30 -24.62 38.12
CA LYS A 2 2.89 -24.77 37.87
C LYS A 2 2.09 -23.87 38.84
N ASN A 3 1.47 -22.80 38.35
CA ASN A 3 0.49 -22.06 39.13
C ASN A 3 -0.91 -22.36 38.60
N LEU A 4 -1.56 -23.26 39.31
CA LEU A 4 -2.97 -23.54 39.21
C LEU A 4 -3.78 -22.32 39.67
N PHE A 5 -4.62 -21.79 38.80
CA PHE A 5 -5.76 -21.00 39.24
C PHE A 5 -6.76 -21.94 39.95
N LYS A 6 -6.83 -21.86 41.27
CA LYS A 6 -7.86 -22.50 42.08
C LYS A 6 -9.14 -21.68 41.98
N VAL A 7 -10.05 -22.07 41.13
CA VAL A 7 -11.46 -21.75 41.33
C VAL A 7 -12.02 -22.84 42.22
N SER A 8 -12.19 -22.55 43.50
CA SER A 8 -12.82 -23.46 44.46
C SER A 8 -14.31 -23.39 44.24
N LEU A 9 -14.83 -24.28 43.41
CA LEU A 9 -16.25 -24.64 43.46
C LEU A 9 -16.36 -25.93 44.28
N VAL A 10 -16.83 -25.81 45.52
CA VAL A 10 -17.16 -26.95 46.38
C VAL A 10 -18.39 -27.64 45.78
N LEU A 11 -18.16 -28.73 45.09
CA LEU A 11 -19.21 -29.64 44.67
C LEU A 11 -19.13 -30.93 45.48
N ALA A 12 -20.16 -31.16 46.28
CA ALA A 12 -20.34 -32.38 47.01
C ALA A 12 -20.31 -33.60 46.06
N VAL A 13 -19.41 -34.52 46.35
CA VAL A 13 -19.27 -35.79 45.65
C VAL A 13 -20.51 -36.64 45.91
N GLY A 14 -21.47 -36.54 45.02
CA GLY A 14 -22.56 -37.50 44.91
C GLY A 14 -22.21 -38.56 43.86
N ALA A 15 -21.58 -39.63 44.26
CA ALA A 15 -21.36 -40.78 43.37
C ALA A 15 -22.72 -41.40 42.99
N MET A 16 -23.29 -40.99 41.84
CA MET A 16 -24.40 -41.71 41.23
C MET A 16 -23.88 -42.53 40.05
N THR A 17 -23.92 -43.84 40.27
CA THR A 17 -23.63 -44.88 39.30
C THR A 17 -24.57 -44.77 38.11
N LEU A 18 -24.08 -44.26 36.98
CA LEU A 18 -24.58 -44.62 35.67
C LEU A 18 -24.20 -46.09 35.45
N SER A 19 -25.08 -47.02 35.90
CA SER A 19 -24.91 -48.45 35.75
C SER A 19 -25.00 -48.78 34.25
N GLY A 20 -23.88 -49.12 33.65
CA GLY A 20 -23.86 -49.69 32.32
C GLY A 20 -22.60 -49.47 31.48
N CYS A 21 -21.83 -48.39 31.71
CA CYS A 21 -20.75 -48.02 30.81
C CYS A 21 -19.33 -48.24 31.37
N ASN A 22 -19.02 -49.49 31.70
CA ASN A 22 -17.68 -49.80 32.22
C ASN A 22 -16.56 -49.73 31.15
N CYS A 23 -16.93 -49.74 29.88
CA CYS A 23 -15.92 -49.89 28.83
C CYS A 23 -15.03 -48.65 28.65
N PHE A 24 -15.51 -47.45 28.93
CA PHE A 24 -14.70 -46.25 28.83
C PHE A 24 -14.24 -45.67 30.18
N LYS A 25 -14.77 -46.13 31.29
CA LYS A 25 -14.36 -45.67 32.64
C LYS A 25 -12.85 -45.79 32.86
N LYS A 26 -12.23 -46.89 32.39
CA LYS A 26 -10.81 -47.10 32.49
C LYS A 26 -10.03 -46.07 31.64
N MET A 27 -10.51 -45.81 30.43
CA MET A 27 -9.87 -44.80 29.53
C MET A 27 -9.99 -43.41 30.15
N ALA A 28 -11.17 -43.01 30.60
CA ALA A 28 -11.38 -41.72 31.24
C ALA A 28 -10.52 -41.53 32.50
N LYS A 29 -10.43 -42.58 33.34
CA LYS A 29 -9.60 -42.56 34.56
C LYS A 29 -8.10 -42.42 34.26
N ASN A 30 -7.64 -43.09 33.23
CA ASN A 30 -6.21 -43.16 32.88
C ASN A 30 -5.88 -42.22 31.71
N ARG A 31 -6.61 -41.13 31.50
CA ARG A 31 -6.41 -40.18 30.41
C ARG A 31 -5.01 -39.56 30.40
N GLU A 32 -4.36 -39.46 31.56
CA GLU A 32 -3.01 -38.93 31.73
C GLU A 32 -1.94 -39.78 31.04
N ASP A 33 -2.25 -41.05 30.75
CA ASP A 33 -1.37 -41.92 30.00
C ASP A 33 -1.32 -41.57 28.49
N VAL A 34 -2.30 -40.78 28.00
CA VAL A 34 -2.33 -40.30 26.59
C VAL A 34 -1.45 -39.09 26.47
N ASN A 35 -0.47 -39.17 25.60
CA ASN A 35 0.37 -38.00 25.27
C ASN A 35 -0.32 -37.16 24.21
N LEU A 36 -0.44 -35.84 24.49
CA LEU A 36 -1.05 -34.85 23.61
C LEU A 36 -0.03 -33.73 23.37
N THR A 37 0.30 -33.51 22.11
CA THR A 37 1.14 -32.39 21.71
C THR A 37 0.44 -31.55 20.64
N CYS A 38 0.69 -30.26 20.63
CA CYS A 38 0.21 -29.35 19.63
C CYS A 38 1.39 -28.56 19.05
N THR A 39 1.48 -28.50 17.76
CA THR A 39 2.52 -27.74 17.05
C THR A 39 1.83 -26.75 16.09
N PRO A 40 2.09 -25.45 16.21
CA PRO A 40 2.92 -24.80 17.24
C PRO A 40 2.23 -24.72 18.61
N GLU A 41 3.00 -24.56 19.70
CA GLU A 41 2.47 -24.38 21.08
C GLU A 41 1.72 -23.04 21.24
N VAL A 42 2.17 -22.02 20.54
CA VAL A 42 1.46 -20.75 20.32
C VAL A 42 0.99 -20.74 18.89
N LEU A 43 -0.32 -20.71 18.69
CA LEU A 43 -0.89 -20.70 17.34
C LEU A 43 -0.42 -19.47 16.57
N VAL A 44 -0.30 -19.59 15.26
CA VAL A 44 0.19 -18.49 14.39
C VAL A 44 -0.88 -18.16 13.36
N LEU A 45 -1.21 -16.88 13.26
CA LEU A 45 -2.03 -16.36 12.17
C LEU A 45 -1.24 -16.37 10.87
N ASN A 46 -1.78 -17.03 9.87
CA ASN A 46 -1.16 -17.12 8.55
C ASN A 46 -2.21 -17.06 7.46
N ASN A 47 -2.13 -16.11 6.55
CA ASN A 47 -3.07 -15.97 5.43
C ASN A 47 -4.55 -16.00 5.85
N GLY A 48 -4.92 -15.30 6.93
CA GLY A 48 -6.28 -15.26 7.46
C GLY A 48 -6.77 -16.59 8.10
N LYS A 49 -5.85 -17.53 8.34
CA LYS A 49 -6.12 -18.85 8.92
C LYS A 49 -5.17 -19.15 10.07
N VAL A 50 -5.56 -20.10 10.89
CA VAL A 50 -4.76 -20.64 11.99
C VAL A 50 -4.69 -22.14 11.82
N ASP A 51 -3.49 -22.65 11.61
CA ASP A 51 -3.24 -24.08 11.43
C ASP A 51 -2.59 -24.66 12.69
N ALA A 52 -2.91 -25.92 13.00
CA ALA A 52 -2.27 -26.66 14.07
C ALA A 52 -2.20 -28.16 13.75
N ASP A 53 -1.08 -28.78 14.10
CA ASP A 53 -0.91 -30.22 14.12
C ASP A 53 -1.06 -30.73 15.56
N ILE A 54 -2.08 -31.53 15.79
CA ILE A 54 -2.37 -32.11 17.09
C ILE A 54 -2.04 -33.59 17.03
N THR A 55 -1.04 -34.01 17.78
CA THR A 55 -0.63 -35.41 17.86
C THR A 55 -1.13 -36.02 19.15
N VAL A 56 -1.84 -37.12 18.98
CA VAL A 56 -2.42 -37.96 20.08
C VAL A 56 -1.71 -39.29 20.05
N THR A 57 -1.02 -39.64 21.13
CA THR A 57 -0.38 -40.96 21.30
C THR A 57 -1.09 -41.78 22.36
N PHE A 58 -1.74 -42.84 21.94
CA PHE A 58 -2.41 -43.80 22.81
C PHE A 58 -1.42 -44.90 23.21
N PRO A 59 -1.17 -45.10 24.52
CA PRO A 59 -0.24 -46.13 24.94
C PRO A 59 -0.85 -47.53 24.82
N GLU A 60 0.03 -48.56 24.96
CA GLU A 60 -0.39 -49.98 25.00
C GLU A 60 -1.46 -50.23 26.08
N LYS A 61 -2.42 -51.07 25.75
CA LYS A 61 -3.52 -51.49 26.68
C LYS A 61 -4.43 -50.38 27.19
N TYR A 62 -4.33 -49.19 26.62
CA TYR A 62 -5.17 -48.05 26.96
C TYR A 62 -6.52 -48.09 26.25
N PHE A 63 -6.53 -48.20 24.92
CA PHE A 63 -7.72 -48.05 24.11
C PHE A 63 -8.64 -49.29 24.21
N ASN A 64 -9.92 -49.10 24.58
CA ASN A 64 -10.86 -50.20 24.69
C ASN A 64 -11.30 -50.69 23.30
N ALA A 65 -11.17 -52.00 23.04
CA ALA A 65 -11.53 -52.58 21.75
C ALA A 65 -12.99 -52.36 21.29
N LYS A 66 -13.92 -52.01 22.22
CA LYS A 66 -15.32 -51.73 21.92
C LYS A 66 -15.70 -50.25 21.95
N ALA A 67 -14.73 -49.35 22.21
CA ALA A 67 -14.97 -47.94 22.34
C ALA A 67 -14.82 -47.21 20.98
N VAL A 68 -15.53 -46.12 20.85
CA VAL A 68 -15.31 -45.09 19.86
C VAL A 68 -15.04 -43.77 20.60
N VAL A 69 -13.98 -43.12 20.28
CA VAL A 69 -13.60 -41.80 20.80
C VAL A 69 -13.76 -40.77 19.69
N LYS A 70 -14.53 -39.73 19.95
CA LYS A 70 -14.69 -38.56 19.10
C LYS A 70 -13.87 -37.44 19.71
N VAL A 71 -12.95 -36.86 18.95
CA VAL A 71 -12.07 -35.80 19.38
C VAL A 71 -12.32 -34.55 18.52
N THR A 72 -12.62 -33.43 19.19
CA THR A 72 -12.91 -32.18 18.51
C THR A 72 -11.99 -31.07 19.03
N PRO A 73 -11.07 -30.54 18.22
CA PRO A 73 -10.32 -29.33 18.55
C PRO A 73 -11.22 -28.10 18.43
N VAL A 74 -11.12 -27.19 19.40
CA VAL A 74 -11.99 -26.01 19.49
C VAL A 74 -11.18 -24.79 19.91
N ILE A 75 -11.19 -23.74 19.10
CA ILE A 75 -10.69 -22.43 19.54
C ILE A 75 -11.77 -21.76 20.38
N VAL A 76 -11.43 -21.46 21.62
CA VAL A 76 -12.30 -20.82 22.61
C VAL A 76 -11.84 -19.40 22.87
N PHE A 77 -12.76 -18.43 22.80
CA PHE A 77 -12.49 -17.01 23.05
C PHE A 77 -13.66 -16.37 23.82
N GLU A 78 -13.48 -15.15 24.26
CA GLU A 78 -14.54 -14.42 24.95
C GLU A 78 -15.76 -14.23 24.02
N GLY A 79 -16.91 -14.71 24.47
CA GLY A 79 -18.19 -14.63 23.73
C GLY A 79 -18.38 -15.67 22.63
N GLY A 80 -17.47 -16.66 22.47
CA GLY A 80 -17.67 -17.67 21.44
C GLY A 80 -16.67 -18.81 21.40
N GLU A 81 -16.85 -19.66 20.41
CA GLU A 81 -15.94 -20.75 20.07
C GLU A 81 -16.07 -21.14 18.60
N VAL A 82 -15.01 -21.70 18.05
CA VAL A 82 -14.98 -22.27 16.69
C VAL A 82 -14.45 -23.69 16.76
N ALA A 83 -15.27 -24.66 16.36
CA ALA A 83 -14.84 -26.05 16.28
C ALA A 83 -14.12 -26.35 14.96
N GLY A 84 -13.02 -27.05 15.06
CA GLY A 84 -12.31 -27.60 13.91
C GLY A 84 -12.87 -28.96 13.49
N THR A 85 -12.17 -29.60 12.55
CA THR A 85 -12.55 -30.91 12.02
C THR A 85 -12.46 -31.98 13.11
N THR A 86 -13.59 -32.66 13.35
CA THR A 86 -13.68 -33.74 14.31
C THR A 86 -13.04 -35.02 13.79
N GLN A 87 -12.26 -35.70 14.63
CA GLN A 87 -11.67 -37.01 14.35
C GLN A 87 -12.32 -38.11 15.20
N TYR A 88 -12.41 -39.29 14.62
CA TYR A 88 -12.97 -40.45 15.28
C TYR A 88 -11.94 -41.59 15.30
N PHE A 89 -11.79 -42.18 16.51
CA PHE A 89 -10.95 -43.34 16.75
C PHE A 89 -11.81 -44.50 17.22
N GLN A 90 -11.51 -45.70 16.75
CA GLN A 90 -12.25 -46.88 17.15
C GLN A 90 -11.34 -48.02 17.61
N GLY A 91 -11.85 -48.80 18.54
CA GLY A 91 -11.20 -50.05 18.93
C GLY A 91 -11.47 -51.20 17.94
N SER A 92 -10.63 -52.21 17.94
CA SER A 92 -10.59 -53.31 16.98
C SER A 92 -11.87 -54.16 16.88
N LYS A 93 -12.80 -54.03 17.81
CA LYS A 93 -14.12 -54.74 17.81
C LYS A 93 -15.30 -53.86 17.37
N VAL A 94 -15.05 -52.65 16.95
CA VAL A 94 -16.03 -51.73 16.36
C VAL A 94 -15.98 -51.86 14.85
N ASP A 95 -17.13 -51.92 14.20
CA ASP A 95 -17.25 -52.14 12.76
C ASP A 95 -17.62 -50.84 11.99
N ASP A 96 -17.21 -49.68 12.50
CA ASP A 96 -17.35 -48.39 11.85
C ASP A 96 -16.10 -48.09 10.97
N ASN A 97 -16.12 -47.04 10.14
CA ASN A 97 -15.01 -46.66 9.25
C ASN A 97 -14.10 -45.57 9.86
N TYR A 98 -13.78 -45.70 11.15
CA TYR A 98 -12.92 -44.77 11.85
C TYR A 98 -11.48 -45.30 11.97
N THR A 99 -10.56 -44.43 12.38
CA THR A 99 -9.16 -44.82 12.61
C THR A 99 -9.10 -45.88 13.74
N VAL A 100 -8.59 -47.04 13.41
CA VAL A 100 -8.49 -48.15 14.37
C VAL A 100 -7.27 -47.99 15.25
N ILE A 101 -7.47 -47.98 16.58
CA ILE A 101 -6.38 -48.01 17.57
C ILE A 101 -6.30 -49.42 18.15
N ASP A 102 -5.18 -50.08 17.98
CA ASP A 102 -4.95 -51.41 18.52
C ASP A 102 -4.79 -51.37 20.05
N ASN A 103 -5.56 -52.17 20.75
CA ASN A 103 -5.49 -52.20 22.22
C ASN A 103 -4.14 -52.69 22.74
N LYS A 104 -3.46 -53.59 22.03
CA LYS A 104 -2.21 -54.22 22.52
C LYS A 104 -1.01 -53.32 22.24
N MET A 105 -1.03 -52.63 21.11
CA MET A 105 0.14 -51.87 20.61
C MET A 105 0.00 -50.36 20.85
N GLY A 106 -1.25 -49.87 21.10
CA GLY A 106 -1.50 -48.42 21.08
C GLY A 106 -1.47 -47.85 19.68
N GLY A 107 -1.09 -46.61 19.58
CA GLY A 107 -0.92 -45.93 18.28
C GLY A 107 -0.77 -44.42 18.42
N GLU A 108 -0.13 -43.84 17.42
CA GLU A 108 0.02 -42.38 17.30
C GLU A 108 -0.74 -41.89 16.07
N TYR A 109 -1.39 -40.75 16.23
CA TYR A 109 -2.14 -40.11 15.16
C TYR A 109 -1.99 -38.61 15.25
N THR A 110 -1.62 -37.99 14.12
CA THR A 110 -1.57 -36.52 13.97
C THR A 110 -2.76 -36.05 13.16
N MET A 111 -3.51 -35.12 13.70
CA MET A 111 -4.57 -34.42 13.00
C MET A 111 -4.14 -33.01 12.66
N HIS A 112 -4.20 -32.66 11.37
CA HIS A 112 -4.04 -31.31 10.91
C HIS A 112 -5.38 -30.59 10.94
N VAL A 113 -5.44 -29.44 11.60
CA VAL A 113 -6.66 -28.64 11.73
C VAL A 113 -6.42 -27.20 11.30
N THR A 114 -7.38 -26.66 10.57
CA THR A 114 -7.36 -25.28 10.09
C THR A 114 -8.60 -24.56 10.58
N PHE A 115 -8.41 -23.37 11.12
CA PHE A 115 -9.50 -22.49 11.55
C PHE A 115 -9.46 -21.18 10.74
N PRO A 116 -10.58 -20.69 10.20
CA PRO A 116 -10.64 -19.33 9.69
C PRO A 116 -10.47 -18.35 10.86
N TYR A 117 -9.62 -17.35 10.68
CA TYR A 117 -9.35 -16.35 11.73
C TYR A 117 -10.45 -15.29 11.77
N ASP A 118 -10.84 -14.91 12.98
CA ASP A 118 -11.71 -13.76 13.29
C ASP A 118 -11.03 -12.94 14.39
N ASP A 119 -11.13 -11.61 14.35
CA ASP A 119 -10.45 -10.72 15.31
C ASP A 119 -10.87 -10.95 16.77
N ARG A 120 -12.05 -11.51 17.00
CA ARG A 120 -12.50 -11.94 18.33
C ARG A 120 -11.63 -13.07 18.91
N MET A 121 -10.92 -13.80 18.05
CA MET A 121 -10.02 -14.89 18.46
C MET A 121 -8.64 -14.39 18.95
N ALA A 122 -8.35 -13.10 18.93
CA ALA A 122 -7.07 -12.57 19.39
C ALA A 122 -6.72 -13.00 20.82
N CYS A 123 -7.73 -13.07 21.70
CA CYS A 123 -7.61 -13.62 23.08
C CYS A 123 -8.25 -14.99 23.15
N SER A 124 -7.68 -15.99 22.51
CA SER A 124 -8.22 -17.35 22.48
C SER A 124 -7.27 -18.38 23.07
N GLU A 125 -7.75 -19.59 23.19
CA GLU A 125 -7.00 -20.81 23.52
C GLU A 125 -7.51 -21.95 22.65
N LEU A 126 -6.63 -22.89 22.28
CA LEU A 126 -7.04 -24.12 21.62
C LEU A 126 -7.30 -25.19 22.69
N HIS A 127 -8.51 -25.68 22.70
CA HIS A 127 -8.94 -26.77 23.57
C HIS A 127 -9.20 -28.02 22.75
N LEU A 128 -8.97 -29.19 23.35
CA LEU A 128 -9.35 -30.46 22.81
C LEU A 128 -10.53 -31.00 23.63
N ARG A 129 -11.60 -31.42 22.98
CA ARG A 129 -12.77 -32.09 23.62
C ARG A 129 -12.83 -33.53 23.19
N ALA A 130 -13.16 -34.40 24.11
CA ALA A 130 -13.37 -35.82 23.83
C ALA A 130 -14.73 -36.32 24.30
N GLU A 131 -15.37 -37.07 23.43
CA GLU A 131 -16.62 -37.77 23.68
C GLU A 131 -16.42 -39.27 23.41
N ILE A 132 -16.92 -40.14 24.27
CA ILE A 132 -16.73 -41.58 24.15
C ILE A 132 -18.08 -42.27 24.09
N LYS A 133 -18.23 -43.25 23.18
CA LYS A 133 -19.32 -44.21 23.16
C LYS A 133 -18.79 -45.64 23.14
N CYS A 134 -19.59 -46.61 23.58
CA CYS A 134 -19.27 -48.03 23.52
C CYS A 134 -20.46 -48.82 22.92
N PRO A 135 -20.60 -48.84 21.59
CA PRO A 135 -21.78 -49.43 20.94
C PRO A 135 -22.02 -50.90 21.30
N LYS A 136 -20.93 -51.70 21.39
CA LYS A 136 -20.96 -53.12 21.79
C LYS A 136 -20.81 -53.34 23.32
N GLY A 137 -20.79 -52.24 24.11
CA GLY A 137 -20.64 -52.26 25.57
C GLY A 137 -21.84 -51.69 26.35
N GLY A 138 -22.95 -51.39 25.66
CA GLY A 138 -24.17 -50.88 26.29
C GLY A 138 -24.32 -49.36 26.30
N CYS A 139 -23.30 -48.58 25.89
CA CYS A 139 -23.33 -47.12 25.80
C CYS A 139 -23.37 -46.69 24.33
N LYS A 140 -24.56 -46.54 23.79
CA LYS A 140 -24.77 -46.28 22.36
C LYS A 140 -24.53 -44.83 21.98
N GLU A 141 -24.66 -43.92 22.95
CA GLU A 141 -24.51 -42.46 22.70
C GLU A 141 -23.17 -41.93 23.19
N PHE A 142 -22.69 -40.87 22.56
CA PHE A 142 -21.48 -40.19 22.97
C PHE A 142 -21.69 -39.51 24.33
N THR A 143 -20.74 -39.70 25.22
CA THR A 143 -20.68 -39.06 26.53
C THR A 143 -19.43 -38.18 26.56
N LEU A 144 -19.59 -36.89 26.88
CA LEU A 144 -18.49 -35.95 27.06
C LEU A 144 -17.63 -36.39 28.26
N VAL A 145 -16.31 -36.31 28.10
CA VAL A 145 -15.36 -36.62 29.17
C VAL A 145 -14.56 -35.37 29.50
N ASN A 146 -14.48 -35.06 30.78
CA ASN A 146 -13.60 -33.99 31.24
C ASN A 146 -12.14 -34.45 31.11
N LEU A 147 -11.41 -33.84 30.19
CA LEU A 147 -10.02 -34.21 29.93
C LEU A 147 -9.06 -33.72 31.04
N ASN A 148 -9.51 -32.87 31.97
CA ASN A 148 -8.69 -32.40 33.08
C ASN A 148 -8.66 -33.38 34.26
N ASP A 149 -9.78 -34.07 34.54
CA ASP A 149 -9.91 -34.95 35.71
C ASP A 149 -10.50 -36.35 35.39
N GLY A 150 -10.96 -36.57 34.15
CA GLY A 150 -11.59 -37.83 33.71
C GLY A 150 -13.03 -37.98 34.15
N ALA A 151 -13.67 -36.95 34.69
CA ALA A 151 -15.06 -36.99 35.09
C ALA A 151 -15.98 -37.09 33.87
N ILE A 152 -17.15 -37.73 34.10
CA ILE A 152 -18.27 -37.70 33.16
C ILE A 152 -19.36 -36.78 33.71
N PRO A 153 -20.21 -36.17 32.86
CA PRO A 153 -21.27 -35.29 33.31
C PRO A 153 -22.18 -35.95 34.33
N THR A 154 -22.55 -35.23 35.39
CA THR A 154 -23.65 -35.61 36.28
C THR A 154 -24.98 -35.61 35.53
N LYS A 155 -26.06 -36.13 36.13
CA LYS A 155 -27.41 -36.09 35.51
C LYS A 155 -27.86 -34.66 35.21
N GLU A 156 -27.56 -33.72 36.09
CA GLU A 156 -27.88 -32.30 35.94
C GLU A 156 -27.06 -31.69 34.81
N GLN A 157 -25.75 -31.93 34.78
CA GLN A 157 -24.86 -31.49 33.72
C GLN A 157 -25.24 -32.08 32.35
N ALA A 158 -25.66 -33.37 32.32
CA ALA A 158 -26.13 -33.99 31.09
C ALA A 158 -27.44 -33.35 30.60
N ALA A 159 -28.32 -32.93 31.48
CA ALA A 159 -29.55 -32.19 31.14
C ALA A 159 -29.22 -30.79 30.59
N ILE A 160 -28.26 -30.08 31.19
CA ILE A 160 -27.75 -28.78 30.68
C ILE A 160 -27.16 -28.97 29.28
N LEU A 161 -26.29 -29.96 29.07
CA LEU A 161 -25.71 -30.27 27.77
C LEU A 161 -26.76 -30.57 26.70
N ALA A 162 -27.81 -31.29 27.07
CA ALA A 162 -28.93 -31.63 26.19
C ALA A 162 -29.81 -30.39 25.87
N ALA A 163 -29.98 -29.49 26.84
CA ALA A 163 -30.73 -28.24 26.65
C ALA A 163 -30.03 -27.24 25.75
N GLY A 164 -28.70 -27.28 25.71
CA GLY A 164 -27.88 -26.32 24.95
C GLY A 164 -27.83 -24.93 25.59
N GLY A 165 -27.32 -23.95 24.85
CA GLY A 165 -27.20 -22.57 25.28
C GLY A 165 -25.94 -22.28 26.10
N ALA A 166 -25.86 -21.07 26.69
CA ALA A 166 -24.65 -20.55 27.32
C ALA A 166 -24.09 -21.41 28.46
N GLU A 167 -24.97 -22.04 29.27
CA GLU A 167 -24.54 -22.93 30.35
C GLU A 167 -23.94 -24.24 29.81
N ALA A 168 -24.51 -24.78 28.72
CA ALA A 168 -23.96 -25.95 28.05
C ALA A 168 -22.60 -25.66 27.45
N ASP A 169 -22.43 -24.49 26.83
CA ASP A 169 -21.17 -24.07 26.25
C ASP A 169 -20.11 -23.82 27.33
N ALA A 170 -20.46 -23.18 28.43
CA ALA A 170 -19.57 -23.05 29.60
C ALA A 170 -19.11 -24.41 30.13
N LEU A 171 -20.03 -25.39 30.22
CA LEU A 171 -19.72 -26.73 30.66
C LEU A 171 -18.82 -27.48 29.67
N LYS A 172 -19.07 -27.39 28.37
CA LYS A 172 -18.20 -27.95 27.32
C LYS A 172 -16.78 -27.37 27.39
N ARG A 173 -16.64 -26.05 27.65
CA ARG A 173 -15.34 -25.40 27.85
C ARG A 173 -14.62 -25.97 29.07
N ALA A 174 -15.31 -26.09 30.20
CA ALA A 174 -14.73 -26.62 31.42
C ALA A 174 -14.26 -28.10 31.30
N PHE A 175 -14.85 -28.87 30.40
CA PHE A 175 -14.50 -30.26 30.12
C PHE A 175 -13.37 -30.39 29.08
N GLY A 176 -13.10 -29.33 28.32
CA GLY A 176 -12.00 -29.30 27.35
C GLY A 176 -10.64 -29.16 28.01
N LEU A 177 -9.63 -29.77 27.41
CA LEU A 177 -8.23 -29.61 27.81
C LEU A 177 -7.57 -28.54 26.92
N LYS A 178 -6.99 -27.52 27.52
CA LYS A 178 -6.17 -26.55 26.82
C LYS A 178 -4.88 -27.22 26.32
N ILE A 179 -4.63 -27.14 25.02
CA ILE A 179 -3.48 -27.78 24.35
C ILE A 179 -2.56 -26.76 23.65
N ALA A 180 -3.03 -25.55 23.39
CA ALA A 180 -2.18 -24.47 22.89
C ALA A 180 -2.62 -23.11 23.46
N GLU A 181 -1.65 -22.20 23.55
CA GLU A 181 -1.86 -20.78 23.87
C GLU A 181 -2.48 -20.07 22.66
N GLY A 182 -2.99 -18.90 22.86
CA GLY A 182 -3.66 -18.07 21.84
C GLY A 182 -2.97 -17.93 20.49
N ILE A 183 -3.30 -16.89 19.79
CA ILE A 183 -2.86 -16.69 18.39
C ILE A 183 -1.85 -15.55 18.34
N ASP A 184 -0.65 -15.84 17.84
CA ASP A 184 0.33 -14.82 17.42
C ASP A 184 -0.13 -14.20 16.11
N PHE A 185 -0.59 -12.96 16.20
CA PHE A 185 -1.05 -12.17 15.06
C PHE A 185 -0.02 -11.11 14.60
N THR A 186 1.26 -11.30 14.89
CA THR A 186 2.35 -10.38 14.48
C THR A 186 2.33 -10.09 12.97
N GLN A 187 1.86 -11.03 12.14
CA GLN A 187 1.64 -10.83 10.71
C GLN A 187 0.74 -9.62 10.40
N LYS A 188 -0.26 -9.32 11.26
CA LYS A 188 -1.16 -8.17 11.07
C LYS A 188 -0.44 -6.82 11.20
N ASN A 189 0.78 -6.80 11.71
CA ASN A 189 1.60 -5.60 11.75
C ASN A 189 2.21 -5.22 10.38
N LEU A 190 2.05 -6.06 9.33
CA LEU A 190 2.45 -5.67 7.97
C LEU A 190 1.76 -4.38 7.55
N ASP A 191 2.55 -3.37 7.21
CA ASP A 191 2.07 -2.05 6.79
C ASP A 191 1.98 -1.99 5.26
N PHE A 192 0.86 -2.47 4.73
CA PHE A 192 0.59 -2.46 3.29
C PHE A 192 0.46 -1.03 2.74
N ALA A 193 -0.08 -0.10 3.55
CA ALA A 193 -0.30 1.28 3.11
C ALA A 193 1.02 2.05 2.94
N ALA A 194 2.07 1.67 3.67
CA ALA A 194 3.39 2.31 3.58
C ALA A 194 4.06 2.14 2.21
N ILE A 195 3.75 1.06 1.48
CA ILE A 195 4.33 0.76 0.18
C ILE A 195 3.40 1.05 -1.00
N MET A 196 2.23 1.64 -0.74
CA MET A 196 1.33 2.09 -1.80
C MET A 196 1.97 3.23 -2.60
N THR A 197 1.79 3.18 -3.90
CA THR A 197 2.41 4.11 -4.84
C THR A 197 1.44 5.24 -5.20
N PRO A 198 1.71 6.48 -4.79
CA PRO A 198 0.91 7.62 -5.23
C PRO A 198 1.18 7.93 -6.71
N MET A 199 0.17 8.44 -7.39
CA MET A 199 0.36 9.04 -8.69
C MET A 199 0.97 10.43 -8.52
N ASP A 200 1.95 10.75 -9.38
CA ASP A 200 2.67 12.01 -9.33
C ASP A 200 1.73 13.20 -9.58
N SER A 201 1.95 14.25 -8.84
CA SER A 201 1.21 15.51 -8.99
C SER A 201 1.57 16.27 -10.26
N GLY A 202 2.78 16.09 -10.79
CA GLY A 202 3.36 16.94 -11.82
C GLY A 202 3.47 18.41 -11.39
N TYR A 203 3.41 18.71 -10.08
CA TYR A 203 3.54 20.06 -9.57
C TYR A 203 4.98 20.56 -9.70
N LYS A 204 5.13 21.78 -10.23
CA LYS A 204 6.39 22.52 -10.27
C LYS A 204 6.16 23.89 -9.65
N ARG A 205 6.98 24.23 -8.67
CA ARG A 205 6.89 25.53 -7.97
C ARG A 205 7.02 26.70 -8.92
N VAL A 206 7.88 26.60 -9.93
CA VAL A 206 8.06 27.58 -10.98
C VAL A 206 7.82 26.91 -12.32
N THR A 207 6.94 27.51 -13.12
CA THR A 207 6.68 27.11 -14.51
C THR A 207 6.96 28.28 -15.42
N THR A 208 7.59 28.04 -16.58
CA THR A 208 7.88 29.09 -17.55
C THR A 208 6.92 28.97 -18.72
N GLU A 209 6.19 30.03 -19.00
CA GLU A 209 5.38 30.20 -20.20
C GLU A 209 6.08 31.13 -21.17
N VAL A 210 6.05 30.81 -22.46
CA VAL A 210 6.66 31.59 -23.51
C VAL A 210 5.61 32.03 -24.52
N THR A 211 5.44 33.34 -24.64
CA THR A 211 4.62 33.95 -25.70
C THR A 211 5.52 34.64 -26.70
N LYS A 212 5.24 34.47 -27.99
CA LYS A 212 6.03 35.04 -29.08
C LYS A 212 5.15 35.86 -30.04
N ALA A 213 5.73 36.93 -30.61
CA ALA A 213 5.15 37.66 -31.73
C ALA A 213 6.25 38.20 -32.62
N ASP A 214 6.03 38.34 -33.92
CA ASP A 214 7.05 38.69 -34.89
C ASP A 214 6.83 40.07 -35.52
N TYR A 215 7.89 40.87 -35.53
CA TYR A 215 8.00 42.02 -36.40
C TYR A 215 8.58 41.57 -37.74
N MET A 216 7.78 41.62 -38.80
CA MET A 216 8.16 41.16 -40.13
C MET A 216 8.85 42.25 -40.95
N PHE A 217 9.92 41.88 -41.64
CA PHE A 217 10.68 42.80 -42.51
C PHE A 217 10.62 42.39 -43.97
N ALA A 218 10.73 43.39 -44.83
CA ALA A 218 10.95 43.13 -46.24
C ALA A 218 12.34 42.53 -46.51
N ILE A 219 12.54 41.93 -47.68
CA ILE A 219 13.84 41.39 -48.09
C ILE A 219 14.90 42.50 -48.03
N ASN A 220 16.09 42.19 -47.54
CA ASN A 220 17.22 43.10 -47.37
C ASN A 220 16.91 44.40 -46.60
N SER A 221 15.89 44.41 -45.77
CA SER A 221 15.46 45.58 -44.99
C SER A 221 15.43 45.30 -43.48
N SER A 222 15.76 46.32 -42.71
CA SER A 222 15.54 46.40 -41.27
C SER A 222 14.54 47.52 -40.89
N THR A 223 13.79 48.04 -41.86
CA THR A 223 12.77 49.07 -41.64
C THR A 223 11.41 48.42 -41.45
N LEU A 224 10.74 48.74 -40.35
CA LEU A 224 9.40 48.27 -40.06
C LEU A 224 8.33 49.16 -40.71
N THR A 225 7.43 48.55 -41.47
CA THR A 225 6.23 49.23 -41.97
C THR A 225 5.22 49.45 -40.88
N LYS A 226 4.26 50.39 -41.09
CA LYS A 226 3.15 50.57 -40.17
C LYS A 226 2.35 49.28 -39.96
N LYS A 227 2.05 48.56 -41.05
CA LYS A 227 1.35 47.25 -41.01
C LYS A 227 2.10 46.21 -40.17
N ALA A 228 3.44 46.18 -40.26
CA ALA A 228 4.25 45.26 -39.47
C ALA A 228 4.29 45.61 -37.98
N LYS A 229 3.99 46.83 -37.59
CA LYS A 229 3.93 47.29 -36.20
C LYS A 229 2.52 47.12 -35.58
N ASP A 230 1.50 47.06 -36.41
CA ASP A 230 0.08 47.04 -35.99
C ASP A 230 -0.54 45.64 -36.29
N SER A 231 0.22 44.56 -36.21
CA SER A 231 -0.31 43.20 -36.42
C SER A 231 -1.17 42.70 -35.23
N GLU A 232 -2.11 41.82 -35.51
CA GLU A 232 -2.95 41.20 -34.48
C GLU A 232 -2.12 40.41 -33.44
N ASP A 233 -1.08 39.71 -33.89
CA ASP A 233 -0.18 38.94 -33.02
C ASP A 233 0.57 39.84 -32.01
N LEU A 234 1.01 41.02 -32.44
CA LEU A 234 1.62 42.01 -31.52
C LEU A 234 0.63 42.62 -30.56
N ALA A 235 -0.64 42.79 -30.97
CA ALA A 235 -1.69 43.24 -30.07
C ALA A 235 -2.02 42.17 -29.01
N ALA A 236 -2.10 40.89 -29.41
CA ALA A 236 -2.30 39.76 -28.50
C ALA A 236 -1.10 39.60 -27.54
N PHE A 237 0.12 39.74 -28.05
CA PHE A 237 1.33 39.72 -27.21
C PHE A 237 1.28 40.84 -26.13
N LYS A 238 0.95 42.07 -26.54
CA LYS A 238 0.81 43.20 -25.60
C LYS A 238 -0.23 42.88 -24.53
N GLN A 239 -1.37 42.35 -24.93
CA GLN A 239 -2.43 41.98 -23.97
C GLN A 239 -1.93 40.94 -22.98
N ASN A 240 -1.24 39.91 -23.42
CA ASN A 240 -0.65 38.88 -22.52
C ASN A 240 0.32 39.51 -21.49
N VAL A 241 1.19 40.47 -21.94
CA VAL A 241 2.08 41.15 -21.02
C VAL A 241 1.31 42.02 -20.01
N VAL A 242 0.25 42.70 -20.47
CA VAL A 242 -0.63 43.50 -19.58
C VAL A 242 -1.33 42.65 -18.54
N ASP A 243 -1.91 41.52 -18.95
CA ASP A 243 -2.67 40.65 -18.08
C ASP A 243 -1.79 40.04 -16.96
N GLN A 244 -0.49 39.93 -17.20
CA GLN A 244 0.46 39.38 -16.24
C GLN A 244 1.14 40.44 -15.35
N LYS A 245 1.05 41.74 -15.68
CA LYS A 245 1.85 42.82 -15.08
C LYS A 245 1.64 42.95 -13.56
N ASP A 246 0.38 42.88 -13.12
CA ASP A 246 -0.01 43.15 -11.73
C ASP A 246 -0.04 41.87 -10.87
N ASN A 247 0.53 40.77 -11.37
CA ASN A 247 0.59 39.52 -10.64
C ASN A 247 1.98 39.32 -10.04
N ASP A 248 2.13 39.54 -8.73
CA ASP A 248 3.38 39.40 -7.98
C ASP A 248 4.04 38.01 -8.10
N ARG A 249 3.29 37.01 -8.57
CA ARG A 249 3.79 35.65 -8.79
C ARG A 249 4.38 35.43 -10.18
N ILE A 250 4.29 36.44 -11.06
CA ILE A 250 4.77 36.33 -12.43
C ILE A 250 5.94 37.27 -12.64
N LYS A 251 7.09 36.71 -12.98
CA LYS A 251 8.26 37.48 -13.42
C LYS A 251 8.38 37.38 -14.92
N GLN A 252 8.19 38.50 -15.59
CA GLN A 252 8.32 38.60 -17.06
C GLN A 252 9.75 38.98 -17.45
N ASN A 253 10.30 38.29 -18.46
CA ASN A 253 11.55 38.62 -19.08
C ASN A 253 11.30 38.79 -20.59
N ILE A 254 11.52 40.00 -21.13
CA ILE A 254 11.19 40.28 -22.51
C ILE A 254 12.47 40.42 -23.35
N TYR A 255 12.50 39.64 -24.43
CA TYR A 255 13.64 39.57 -25.35
C TYR A 255 13.16 39.92 -26.75
N VAL A 256 14.11 40.51 -27.55
CA VAL A 256 13.91 40.76 -28.98
C VAL A 256 15.04 40.10 -29.75
N ASN A 257 14.75 39.03 -30.42
CA ASN A 257 15.72 38.26 -31.19
C ASN A 257 15.63 38.62 -32.69
N GLY A 258 16.68 39.20 -33.25
CA GLY A 258 16.73 39.54 -34.68
C GLY A 258 17.26 38.38 -35.51
N TYR A 259 16.59 38.13 -36.63
CA TYR A 259 16.92 37.05 -37.55
C TYR A 259 16.98 37.52 -39.00
N ALA A 260 17.74 36.81 -39.80
CA ALA A 260 17.73 36.90 -41.25
C ALA A 260 17.32 35.57 -41.88
N SER A 261 16.68 35.61 -43.04
CA SER A 261 16.44 34.39 -43.81
C SER A 261 17.73 33.85 -44.39
N PRO A 262 17.93 32.50 -44.41
CA PRO A 262 19.17 31.88 -44.85
C PRO A 262 19.24 31.78 -46.42
N ASP A 263 19.13 32.91 -47.11
CA ASP A 263 19.10 33.01 -48.56
C ASP A 263 20.12 34.02 -49.12
N GLY A 264 21.09 34.46 -48.32
CA GLY A 264 22.11 35.42 -48.68
C GLY A 264 23.45 35.18 -47.97
N PRO A 265 24.50 36.00 -48.26
CA PRO A 265 25.79 35.82 -47.60
C PRO A 265 25.70 35.95 -46.07
N GLU A 266 26.23 34.99 -45.34
CA GLU A 266 26.19 34.91 -43.87
C GLU A 266 26.62 36.23 -43.19
N LYS A 267 27.77 36.82 -43.60
CA LYS A 267 28.25 38.11 -43.07
C LYS A 267 27.29 39.29 -43.31
N PHE A 268 26.49 39.23 -44.35
CA PHE A 268 25.45 40.22 -44.60
C PHE A 268 24.23 39.97 -43.69
N ASN A 269 23.85 38.70 -43.56
CA ASN A 269 22.74 38.27 -42.71
C ASN A 269 23.01 38.53 -41.23
N ASP A 270 24.25 38.40 -40.75
CA ASP A 270 24.67 38.80 -39.42
C ASP A 270 24.40 40.29 -39.13
N LYS A 271 24.82 41.18 -40.05
CA LYS A 271 24.55 42.61 -39.90
C LYS A 271 23.08 42.97 -40.03
N LEU A 272 22.38 42.24 -40.88
CA LEU A 272 20.95 42.46 -41.09
C LEU A 272 20.12 42.02 -39.87
N SER A 273 20.47 40.89 -39.28
CA SER A 273 19.82 40.39 -38.05
C SER A 273 20.07 41.35 -36.86
N ASP A 274 21.29 41.88 -36.71
CA ASP A 274 21.62 42.91 -35.71
C ASP A 274 20.80 44.19 -35.92
N SER A 275 20.70 44.66 -37.16
CA SER A 275 19.87 45.84 -37.47
C SER A 275 18.39 45.59 -37.21
N ARG A 276 17.89 44.38 -37.48
CA ARG A 276 16.50 43.96 -37.19
C ARG A 276 16.23 43.86 -35.71
N SER A 277 17.18 43.28 -34.92
CA SER A 277 17.03 43.21 -33.45
C SER A 277 16.91 44.60 -32.83
N LYS A 278 17.72 45.57 -33.26
CA LYS A 278 17.68 46.97 -32.81
C LYS A 278 16.36 47.66 -33.20
N ALA A 279 15.93 47.46 -34.47
CA ALA A 279 14.65 48.01 -34.94
C ALA A 279 13.45 47.41 -34.22
N GLY A 280 13.47 46.09 -34.00
CA GLY A 280 12.47 45.38 -33.22
C GLY A 280 12.42 45.84 -31.77
N LYS A 281 13.60 45.98 -31.11
CA LYS A 281 13.68 46.50 -29.73
C LYS A 281 13.03 47.87 -29.62
N LYS A 282 13.40 48.80 -30.51
CA LYS A 282 12.81 50.15 -30.52
C LYS A 282 11.28 50.14 -30.74
N ALA A 283 10.79 49.21 -31.57
CA ALA A 283 9.35 49.07 -31.77
C ALA A 283 8.67 48.46 -30.57
N ALA A 284 9.29 47.45 -29.91
CA ALA A 284 8.79 46.82 -28.69
C ALA A 284 8.76 47.81 -27.51
N GLU A 285 9.78 48.66 -27.35
CA GLU A 285 9.80 49.73 -26.35
C GLU A 285 8.64 50.71 -26.55
N GLN A 286 8.24 50.98 -27.79
CA GLN A 286 7.08 51.81 -28.11
C GLN A 286 5.76 51.06 -27.81
N LEU A 287 5.69 49.77 -28.14
CA LEU A 287 4.50 48.92 -27.91
C LEU A 287 4.20 48.80 -26.43
N LEU A 288 5.24 48.60 -25.61
CA LEU A 288 5.19 48.33 -24.18
C LEU A 288 5.56 49.54 -23.30
N LYS A 289 5.54 50.75 -23.84
CA LYS A 289 6.03 51.99 -23.18
C LYS A 289 5.42 52.25 -21.79
N ASP A 290 4.20 51.76 -21.57
CA ASP A 290 3.44 51.97 -20.33
C ASP A 290 3.71 50.87 -19.28
N MET A 291 4.65 49.92 -19.56
CA MET A 291 4.88 48.74 -18.75
C MET A 291 6.14 48.82 -17.87
N GLU A 292 7.03 49.76 -18.09
CA GLU A 292 8.31 49.92 -17.37
C GLU A 292 9.17 48.65 -17.33
N LEU A 293 9.11 47.84 -18.42
CA LEU A 293 9.83 46.57 -18.53
C LEU A 293 11.19 46.77 -19.22
N ALA A 294 12.22 46.11 -18.71
CA ALA A 294 13.51 46.04 -19.40
C ALA A 294 13.41 45.07 -20.58
N LEU A 295 13.88 45.50 -21.74
CA LEU A 295 13.95 44.69 -22.95
C LEU A 295 15.38 44.42 -23.32
N ASP A 296 15.72 43.15 -23.48
CA ASP A 296 17.00 42.72 -24.03
C ASP A 296 16.87 42.42 -25.52
N ALA A 297 17.94 42.68 -26.29
CA ALA A 297 17.94 42.36 -27.71
C ALA A 297 19.22 41.59 -28.09
N ALA A 298 19.07 40.58 -28.90
CA ALA A 298 20.16 39.78 -29.46
C ALA A 298 19.95 39.55 -30.95
N SER A 299 21.06 39.31 -31.65
CA SER A 299 21.02 38.92 -33.07
C SER A 299 21.54 37.48 -33.22
N TYR A 300 20.89 36.71 -34.06
CA TYR A 300 21.17 35.31 -34.27
C TYR A 300 21.60 34.95 -35.71
N GLY A 301 21.82 35.97 -36.55
CA GLY A 301 22.18 35.72 -37.95
C GLY A 301 21.04 35.06 -38.72
N GLU A 302 21.34 33.97 -39.35
CA GLU A 302 20.39 33.17 -40.14
C GLU A 302 19.52 32.27 -39.26
N ASP A 303 18.21 32.32 -39.48
CA ASP A 303 17.21 31.56 -38.69
C ASP A 303 17.03 30.12 -39.18
N TRP A 304 18.05 29.30 -39.00
CA TRP A 304 17.99 27.89 -39.39
C TRP A 304 17.05 27.05 -38.53
N GLU A 305 16.87 27.38 -37.26
CA GLU A 305 15.91 26.67 -36.40
C GLU A 305 14.46 27.02 -36.79
N GLY A 306 14.16 28.31 -36.99
CA GLY A 306 12.87 28.72 -37.53
C GLY A 306 12.61 28.14 -38.93
N PHE A 307 13.65 28.00 -39.76
CA PHE A 307 13.53 27.35 -41.04
C PHE A 307 13.09 25.88 -40.88
N LYS A 308 13.71 25.10 -40.00
CA LYS A 308 13.34 23.71 -39.70
C LYS A 308 11.91 23.60 -39.19
N GLU A 309 11.53 24.45 -38.23
CA GLU A 309 10.19 24.48 -37.66
C GLU A 309 9.12 24.72 -38.74
N LEU A 310 9.33 25.73 -39.59
CA LEU A 310 8.39 26.09 -40.64
C LEU A 310 8.31 25.02 -41.75
N VAL A 311 9.42 24.42 -42.15
CA VAL A 311 9.43 23.33 -43.13
C VAL A 311 8.73 22.11 -42.56
N ALA A 312 8.99 21.73 -41.31
CA ALA A 312 8.32 20.60 -40.67
C ALA A 312 6.80 20.77 -40.59
N ALA A 313 6.35 22.01 -40.34
CA ALA A 313 4.92 22.35 -40.26
C ALA A 313 4.24 22.55 -41.63
N SER A 314 5.03 22.63 -42.73
CA SER A 314 4.50 22.91 -44.08
C SER A 314 4.00 21.64 -44.79
N ASP A 315 3.27 21.88 -45.90
CA ASP A 315 2.86 20.84 -46.84
C ASP A 315 3.80 20.71 -48.04
N ILE A 316 5.03 21.23 -47.92
CA ILE A 316 6.04 21.22 -48.99
C ILE A 316 6.40 19.77 -49.31
N GLU A 317 6.40 19.42 -50.60
CA GLU A 317 6.87 18.14 -51.09
C GLU A 317 8.35 17.94 -50.74
N ASP A 318 8.75 16.73 -50.40
CA ASP A 318 10.13 16.40 -49.97
C ASP A 318 10.64 17.10 -48.68
N LYS A 319 9.75 17.58 -47.79
CA LYS A 319 10.13 18.23 -46.53
C LYS A 319 11.09 17.39 -45.68
N GLU A 320 10.88 16.06 -45.59
CA GLU A 320 11.75 15.14 -44.85
C GLU A 320 13.18 15.13 -45.42
N LEU A 321 13.33 15.23 -46.75
CA LEU A 321 14.62 15.32 -47.41
C LEU A 321 15.31 16.65 -47.06
N ILE A 322 14.58 17.77 -47.07
CA ILE A 322 15.11 19.08 -46.67
C ILE A 322 15.61 19.03 -45.22
N LEU A 323 14.82 18.48 -44.29
CA LEU A 323 15.18 18.35 -42.88
C LEU A 323 16.43 17.48 -42.70
N SER A 324 16.52 16.36 -43.41
CA SER A 324 17.68 15.47 -43.40
C SER A 324 18.95 16.14 -43.92
N VAL A 325 18.83 16.96 -44.97
CA VAL A 325 19.95 17.76 -45.48
C VAL A 325 20.44 18.78 -44.44
N LEU A 326 19.52 19.44 -43.74
CA LEU A 326 19.89 20.40 -42.69
C LEU A 326 20.63 19.75 -41.51
N GLU A 327 20.29 18.50 -41.19
CA GLU A 327 20.98 17.74 -40.15
C GLU A 327 22.35 17.23 -40.58
N SER A 328 22.55 16.99 -41.88
CA SER A 328 23.78 16.43 -42.44
C SER A 328 24.91 17.42 -42.57
N TYR A 329 24.65 18.73 -42.57
CA TYR A 329 25.62 19.78 -42.74
C TYR A 329 25.65 20.73 -41.53
N GLU A 330 26.84 21.01 -41.00
CA GLU A 330 27.03 21.93 -39.87
C GLU A 330 27.15 23.39 -40.31
N SER A 331 27.78 23.62 -41.47
CA SER A 331 28.03 24.95 -42.00
C SER A 331 26.77 25.56 -42.62
N SER A 332 26.50 26.84 -42.27
CA SER A 332 25.38 27.60 -42.82
C SER A 332 25.46 27.71 -44.33
N SER A 333 26.64 28.02 -44.89
CA SER A 333 26.85 28.12 -46.33
C SER A 333 26.64 26.82 -47.10
N GLU A 334 27.00 25.68 -46.51
CA GLU A 334 26.72 24.35 -47.09
C GLU A 334 25.24 24.03 -47.08
N ARG A 335 24.56 24.28 -45.94
CA ARG A 335 23.09 24.14 -45.84
C ARG A 335 22.37 24.96 -46.90
N GLU A 336 22.74 26.25 -47.02
CA GLU A 336 22.17 27.16 -48.02
C GLU A 336 22.36 26.64 -49.45
N GLN A 337 23.59 26.19 -49.79
CA GLN A 337 23.89 25.66 -51.11
C GLN A 337 23.11 24.40 -51.43
N GLN A 338 23.00 23.48 -50.50
CA GLN A 338 22.22 22.22 -50.70
C GLN A 338 20.74 22.50 -50.87
N VAL A 339 20.16 23.38 -50.07
CA VAL A 339 18.77 23.80 -50.21
C VAL A 339 18.51 24.48 -51.55
N LYS A 340 19.44 25.33 -52.03
CA LYS A 340 19.34 25.97 -53.35
C LYS A 340 19.46 24.99 -54.50
N ASN A 341 20.23 23.92 -54.35
CA ASN A 341 20.36 22.85 -55.35
C ASN A 341 19.08 22.06 -55.56
N MET A 342 18.15 22.08 -54.61
CA MET A 342 16.81 21.50 -54.72
C MET A 342 15.86 22.43 -55.49
N SER A 343 16.11 22.63 -56.77
CA SER A 343 15.54 23.73 -57.57
C SER A 343 14.01 23.81 -57.59
N ASN A 344 13.31 22.70 -57.56
CA ASN A 344 11.84 22.68 -57.57
C ASN A 344 11.27 23.13 -56.21
N VAL A 345 11.85 22.64 -55.12
CA VAL A 345 11.43 22.93 -53.73
C VAL A 345 11.88 24.35 -53.32
N PHE A 346 13.03 24.84 -53.83
CA PHE A 346 13.55 26.16 -53.47
C PHE A 346 12.61 27.32 -53.84
N ASN A 347 11.84 27.17 -54.90
CA ASN A 347 10.85 28.18 -55.28
C ASN A 347 9.69 28.25 -54.26
N GLU A 348 9.26 27.14 -53.73
CA GLU A 348 8.25 27.09 -52.68
C GLU A 348 8.80 27.66 -51.38
N LEU A 349 10.00 27.23 -50.96
CA LEU A 349 10.69 27.77 -49.81
C LEU A 349 10.84 29.29 -49.86
N LYS A 350 11.24 29.82 -51.02
CA LYS A 350 11.41 31.25 -51.26
C LYS A 350 10.11 32.05 -51.14
N LYS A 351 9.00 31.43 -51.52
CA LYS A 351 7.68 32.07 -51.48
C LYS A 351 7.05 31.96 -50.10
N ASP A 352 7.10 30.80 -49.52
CA ASP A 352 6.23 30.48 -48.37
C ASP A 352 7.00 30.42 -47.04
N ILE A 353 8.30 30.05 -46.99
CA ILE A 353 9.11 29.90 -45.77
C ILE A 353 10.03 31.10 -45.52
N LEU A 354 10.90 31.42 -46.49
CA LEU A 354 11.93 32.44 -46.27
C LEU A 354 11.40 33.82 -45.87
N PRO A 355 10.24 34.30 -46.36
CA PRO A 355 9.64 35.55 -45.87
C PRO A 355 9.34 35.58 -44.39
N GLN A 356 8.94 34.46 -43.80
CA GLN A 356 8.60 34.34 -42.40
C GLN A 356 9.83 34.38 -41.47
N LEU A 357 11.04 34.16 -42.00
CA LEU A 357 12.30 34.22 -41.28
C LEU A 357 12.95 35.60 -41.25
N ARG A 358 12.35 36.57 -41.97
CA ARG A 358 12.83 37.96 -42.02
C ARG A 358 12.20 38.74 -40.88
N ARG A 359 12.57 38.39 -39.64
CA ARG A 359 11.85 38.83 -38.46
C ARG A 359 12.74 39.36 -37.33
N ALA A 360 12.15 40.16 -36.48
CA ALA A 360 12.57 40.32 -35.10
C ALA A 360 11.49 39.75 -34.21
N GLN A 361 11.82 38.67 -33.54
CA GLN A 361 10.87 37.94 -32.68
C GLN A 361 10.87 38.55 -31.28
N LEU A 362 9.74 39.04 -30.87
CA LEU A 362 9.46 39.51 -29.53
C LEU A 362 9.01 38.30 -28.68
N ILE A 363 9.68 38.06 -27.57
CA ILE A 363 9.48 36.91 -26.70
C ILE A 363 9.23 37.40 -25.30
N ASN A 364 8.11 36.98 -24.68
CA ASN A 364 7.86 37.11 -23.26
C ASN A 364 8.05 35.72 -22.61
N SER A 365 9.10 35.60 -21.82
CA SER A 365 9.32 34.41 -20.97
C SER A 365 8.89 34.73 -19.56
N SER A 366 7.73 34.19 -19.16
CA SER A 366 7.09 34.47 -17.89
C SER A 366 7.32 33.30 -16.91
N ASP A 367 8.09 33.54 -15.87
CA ASP A 367 8.26 32.60 -14.79
C ASP A 367 7.13 32.77 -13.78
N ILE A 368 6.21 31.79 -13.73
CA ILE A 368 5.04 31.77 -12.87
C ILE A 368 5.38 30.97 -11.61
N THR A 369 5.38 31.65 -10.47
CA THR A 369 5.62 31.02 -9.16
C THR A 369 4.32 30.53 -8.56
N GLY A 370 4.14 29.22 -8.42
CA GLY A 370 3.03 28.58 -7.74
C GLY A 370 3.03 28.81 -6.22
N LYS A 371 1.99 28.37 -5.54
CA LYS A 371 1.89 28.48 -4.08
C LYS A 371 2.98 27.68 -3.38
N SER A 372 3.50 28.17 -2.26
CA SER A 372 4.40 27.44 -1.39
C SER A 372 3.66 26.36 -0.61
N ASP A 373 4.40 25.39 -0.09
CA ASP A 373 3.82 24.36 0.80
C ASP A 373 3.08 25.00 2.00
N ASP A 374 3.66 26.06 2.59
CA ASP A 374 3.06 26.74 3.74
C ASP A 374 1.73 27.43 3.38
N GLU A 375 1.66 28.04 2.19
CA GLU A 375 0.41 28.61 1.67
C GLU A 375 -0.63 27.53 1.42
N MET A 376 -0.24 26.40 0.82
CA MET A 376 -1.14 25.26 0.59
C MET A 376 -1.65 24.67 1.91
N ILE A 377 -0.75 24.48 2.90
CA ILE A 377 -1.12 24.01 4.25
C ILE A 377 -2.13 24.96 4.90
N ALA A 378 -1.89 26.26 4.81
CA ALA A 378 -2.80 27.26 5.38
C ALA A 378 -4.20 27.19 4.73
N LEU A 379 -4.27 27.00 3.41
CA LEU A 379 -5.54 26.85 2.67
C LEU A 379 -6.25 25.55 3.07
N VAL A 380 -5.54 24.43 3.17
CA VAL A 380 -6.09 23.15 3.63
C VAL A 380 -6.68 23.29 5.03
N ARG A 381 -5.95 23.87 5.98
CA ARG A 381 -6.40 24.07 7.36
C ARG A 381 -7.56 25.03 7.48
N ALA A 382 -7.68 25.97 6.55
CA ALA A 382 -8.83 26.88 6.45
C ALA A 382 -10.04 26.26 5.73
N GLY A 383 -9.93 25.03 5.21
CA GLY A 383 -10.98 24.37 4.41
C GLY A 383 -11.22 25.01 3.04
N LYS A 384 -10.26 25.81 2.54
CA LYS A 384 -10.36 26.56 1.29
C LYS A 384 -9.83 25.76 0.10
N PHE A 385 -10.30 24.55 -0.09
CA PHE A 385 -9.84 23.64 -1.14
C PHE A 385 -10.05 24.19 -2.56
N ALA A 386 -11.09 25.00 -2.77
CA ALA A 386 -11.36 25.62 -4.08
C ALA A 386 -10.28 26.59 -4.55
N GLU A 387 -9.43 27.09 -3.66
CA GLU A 387 -8.30 27.95 -3.98
C GLU A 387 -7.03 27.15 -4.40
N LEU A 388 -7.09 25.80 -4.33
CA LEU A 388 -6.01 24.89 -4.76
C LEU A 388 -6.39 24.19 -6.05
N ASN A 389 -5.45 24.10 -6.98
CA ASN A 389 -5.63 23.24 -8.16
C ASN A 389 -5.25 21.78 -7.84
N GLU A 390 -5.56 20.86 -8.76
CA GLU A 390 -5.32 19.43 -8.56
C GLU A 390 -3.85 19.11 -8.24
N LYS A 391 -2.91 19.68 -9.02
CA LYS A 391 -1.48 19.45 -8.84
C LYS A 391 -1.00 19.90 -7.46
N GLU A 392 -1.51 21.04 -6.98
CA GLU A 392 -1.21 21.57 -5.64
C GLU A 392 -1.76 20.65 -4.54
N MET A 393 -3.00 20.14 -4.69
CA MET A 393 -3.59 19.21 -3.71
C MET A 393 -2.84 17.88 -3.65
N LEU A 394 -2.51 17.30 -4.80
CA LEU A 394 -1.74 16.06 -4.87
C LEU A 394 -0.33 16.24 -4.29
N HIS A 395 0.31 17.38 -4.61
CA HIS A 395 1.64 17.71 -4.11
C HIS A 395 1.67 17.83 -2.59
N ILE A 396 0.81 18.67 -2.02
CA ILE A 396 0.88 18.94 -0.58
C ILE A 396 0.60 17.71 0.28
N VAL A 397 -0.24 16.79 -0.20
CA VAL A 397 -0.46 15.50 0.46
C VAL A 397 0.80 14.62 0.38
N SER A 398 1.52 14.64 -0.73
CA SER A 398 2.73 13.83 -0.92
C SER A 398 3.91 14.28 -0.04
N THR A 399 3.92 15.53 0.42
CA THR A 399 5.01 16.07 1.26
C THR A 399 5.06 15.47 2.67
N GLY A 400 3.97 14.84 3.13
CA GLY A 400 3.85 14.32 4.49
C GLY A 400 3.70 15.40 5.59
N LYS A 401 3.53 16.67 5.22
CA LYS A 401 3.39 17.80 6.17
C LYS A 401 1.98 17.95 6.73
N LEU A 402 1.00 17.28 6.13
CA LEU A 402 -0.39 17.28 6.58
C LEU A 402 -0.64 16.10 7.54
N THR A 403 -1.50 16.31 8.53
CA THR A 403 -2.03 15.22 9.34
C THR A 403 -2.84 14.26 8.48
N LEU A 404 -3.05 13.03 8.92
CA LEU A 404 -3.79 12.03 8.16
C LEU A 404 -5.23 12.48 7.82
N ASN A 405 -5.90 13.14 8.76
CA ASN A 405 -7.24 13.70 8.53
C ASN A 405 -7.22 14.81 7.48
N GLU A 406 -6.20 15.69 7.51
CA GLU A 406 -6.02 16.73 6.50
C GLU A 406 -5.73 16.13 5.12
N GLN A 407 -4.93 15.03 5.04
CA GLN A 407 -4.68 14.31 3.80
C GLN A 407 -5.97 13.72 3.21
N VAL A 408 -6.78 13.05 4.03
CA VAL A 408 -8.07 12.49 3.61
C VAL A 408 -8.99 13.60 3.10
N ALA A 409 -9.19 14.68 3.87
CA ALA A 409 -10.08 15.78 3.47
C ALA A 409 -9.62 16.47 2.16
N THR A 410 -8.30 16.66 1.99
CA THR A 410 -7.73 17.24 0.78
C THR A 410 -7.96 16.34 -0.44
N MET A 411 -7.77 15.02 -0.29
CA MET A 411 -7.98 14.08 -1.39
C MET A 411 -9.46 13.86 -1.70
N GLU A 412 -10.35 13.91 -0.71
CA GLU A 412 -11.80 13.91 -0.94
C GLU A 412 -12.22 15.13 -1.77
N ALA A 413 -11.71 16.32 -1.43
CA ALA A 413 -11.97 17.54 -2.19
C ALA A 413 -11.43 17.44 -3.63
N ALA A 414 -10.20 16.93 -3.80
CA ALA A 414 -9.59 16.72 -5.12
C ALA A 414 -10.40 15.73 -5.98
N ALA A 415 -10.77 14.58 -5.41
CA ALA A 415 -11.54 13.55 -6.12
C ALA A 415 -12.95 14.04 -6.52
N ASN A 416 -13.62 14.80 -5.65
CA ASN A 416 -14.93 15.37 -5.94
C ASN A 416 -14.88 16.44 -7.03
N THR A 417 -13.83 17.26 -7.05
CA THR A 417 -13.69 18.39 -7.98
C THR A 417 -13.18 17.94 -9.34
N TYR A 418 -12.06 17.20 -9.36
CA TYR A 418 -11.33 16.90 -10.60
C TYR A 418 -11.69 15.54 -11.19
N LYS A 419 -12.19 14.60 -10.38
CA LYS A 419 -12.62 13.25 -10.81
C LYS A 419 -11.57 12.53 -11.67
N SER A 420 -10.29 12.78 -11.38
CA SER A 420 -9.16 12.20 -12.12
C SER A 420 -8.72 10.87 -11.53
N ALA A 421 -8.01 10.09 -12.32
CA ALA A 421 -7.41 8.84 -11.85
C ALA A 421 -6.42 9.07 -10.71
N ALA A 422 -5.61 10.14 -10.78
CA ALA A 422 -4.64 10.50 -9.75
C ALA A 422 -5.30 10.88 -8.42
N ALA A 423 -6.36 11.71 -8.48
CA ALA A 423 -7.09 12.11 -7.29
C ALA A 423 -7.74 10.91 -6.59
N TYR A 424 -8.39 10.00 -7.34
CA TYR A 424 -8.97 8.78 -6.78
C TYR A 424 -7.92 7.79 -6.26
N ASN A 425 -6.80 7.61 -6.97
CA ASN A 425 -5.71 6.75 -6.49
C ASN A 425 -5.13 7.26 -5.16
N ASN A 426 -4.82 8.55 -5.09
CA ASN A 426 -4.22 9.14 -3.90
C ASN A 426 -5.23 9.25 -2.73
N LEU A 427 -6.54 9.39 -3.04
CA LEU A 427 -7.60 9.24 -2.04
C LEU A 427 -7.66 7.82 -1.48
N GLY A 428 -7.55 6.79 -2.32
CA GLY A 428 -7.47 5.40 -1.91
C GLY A 428 -6.31 5.16 -0.93
N ILE A 429 -5.14 5.74 -1.21
CA ILE A 429 -3.98 5.65 -0.32
C ILE A 429 -4.25 6.36 1.02
N ALA A 430 -4.86 7.55 0.99
CA ALA A 430 -5.19 8.28 2.22
C ALA A 430 -6.17 7.49 3.10
N TYR A 431 -7.20 6.88 2.51
CA TYR A 431 -8.13 6.00 3.22
C TYR A 431 -7.46 4.73 3.75
N ALA A 432 -6.56 4.11 2.97
CA ALA A 432 -5.82 2.93 3.41
C ALA A 432 -4.96 3.25 4.64
N LYS A 433 -4.22 4.38 4.62
CA LYS A 433 -3.46 4.88 5.78
C LYS A 433 -4.34 5.17 6.99
N ALA A 434 -5.59 5.58 6.77
CA ALA A 434 -6.58 5.81 7.83
C ALA A 434 -7.29 4.53 8.30
N GLY A 435 -6.91 3.35 7.81
CA GLY A 435 -7.54 2.07 8.13
C GLY A 435 -8.94 1.89 7.52
N GLN A 436 -9.38 2.79 6.64
CA GLN A 436 -10.70 2.76 6.00
C GLN A 436 -10.67 1.90 4.73
N VAL A 437 -10.37 0.60 4.88
CA VAL A 437 -10.05 -0.33 3.78
C VAL A 437 -11.15 -0.40 2.73
N ALA A 438 -12.42 -0.43 3.14
CA ALA A 438 -13.56 -0.47 2.20
C ALA A 438 -13.61 0.78 1.31
N LYS A 439 -13.45 1.99 1.90
CA LYS A 439 -13.41 3.24 1.12
C LYS A 439 -12.16 3.31 0.23
N ALA A 440 -11.03 2.80 0.69
CA ALA A 440 -9.82 2.73 -0.13
C ALA A 440 -10.05 1.87 -1.38
N SER A 441 -10.68 0.70 -1.22
CA SER A 441 -11.04 -0.19 -2.33
C SER A 441 -11.97 0.50 -3.34
N GLU A 442 -12.99 1.20 -2.87
CA GLU A 442 -13.91 1.97 -3.72
C GLU A 442 -13.18 3.09 -4.49
N ALA A 443 -12.29 3.83 -3.82
CA ALA A 443 -11.52 4.89 -4.45
C ALA A 443 -10.59 4.34 -5.54
N PHE A 444 -9.87 3.24 -5.30
CA PHE A 444 -9.05 2.58 -6.32
C PHE A 444 -9.90 2.06 -7.49
N ALA A 445 -11.08 1.51 -7.22
CA ALA A 445 -12.01 1.09 -8.28
C ALA A 445 -12.46 2.27 -9.17
N GLN A 446 -12.72 3.43 -8.58
CA GLN A 446 -13.01 4.65 -9.35
C GLN A 446 -11.79 5.11 -10.16
N SER A 447 -10.59 5.02 -9.59
CA SER A 447 -9.35 5.33 -10.29
C SER A 447 -9.17 4.48 -11.56
N VAL A 448 -9.42 3.16 -11.47
CA VAL A 448 -9.41 2.25 -12.63
C VAL A 448 -10.45 2.65 -13.67
N LYS A 449 -11.67 2.99 -13.23
CA LYS A 449 -12.76 3.36 -14.13
C LYS A 449 -12.42 4.61 -14.96
N VAL A 450 -11.69 5.55 -14.38
CA VAL A 450 -11.33 6.82 -15.03
C VAL A 450 -10.02 6.70 -15.83
N GLY A 451 -8.99 6.10 -15.23
CA GLY A 451 -7.64 6.07 -15.79
C GLY A 451 -7.27 4.78 -16.53
N GLY A 452 -8.20 3.80 -16.55
CA GLY A 452 -7.92 2.49 -17.13
C GLY A 452 -6.93 1.65 -16.32
N ASN A 453 -6.34 0.66 -16.98
CA ASN A 453 -5.42 -0.28 -16.34
C ASN A 453 -4.02 0.36 -16.23
N ASN A 454 -3.72 0.92 -15.06
CA ASN A 454 -2.47 1.59 -14.75
C ASN A 454 -1.68 0.75 -13.73
N LYS A 455 -0.34 0.73 -13.87
CA LYS A 455 0.55 -0.10 -13.05
C LYS A 455 0.50 0.29 -11.57
N GLU A 456 0.48 1.59 -11.26
CA GLU A 456 0.41 2.12 -9.90
C GLU A 456 -0.91 1.74 -9.23
N ILE A 457 -2.04 1.92 -9.94
CA ILE A 457 -3.37 1.57 -9.44
C ILE A 457 -3.48 0.07 -9.17
N ASN A 458 -3.00 -0.78 -10.09
CA ASN A 458 -3.02 -2.23 -9.93
C ASN A 458 -2.18 -2.69 -8.73
N ASN A 459 -1.03 -2.03 -8.52
CA ASN A 459 -0.20 -2.29 -7.36
C ASN A 459 -0.95 -1.98 -6.04
N ASN A 460 -1.62 -0.84 -5.99
CA ASN A 460 -2.40 -0.42 -4.82
C ASN A 460 -3.65 -1.30 -4.61
N LEU A 461 -4.27 -1.79 -5.69
CA LEU A 461 -5.36 -2.77 -5.61
C LEU A 461 -4.90 -4.08 -4.99
N ALA A 462 -3.72 -4.60 -5.39
CA ALA A 462 -3.15 -5.77 -4.74
C ALA A 462 -3.02 -5.55 -3.22
N LEU A 463 -2.46 -4.42 -2.83
CA LEU A 463 -2.22 -4.08 -1.42
C LEU A 463 -3.51 -3.90 -0.61
N VAL A 464 -4.53 -3.24 -1.16
CA VAL A 464 -5.80 -3.05 -0.44
C VAL A 464 -6.58 -4.35 -0.28
N HIS A 465 -6.50 -5.28 -1.26
CA HIS A 465 -7.07 -6.61 -1.11
C HIS A 465 -6.33 -7.43 -0.02
N LEU A 466 -4.99 -7.32 0.06
CA LEU A 466 -4.22 -7.94 1.15
C LEU A 466 -4.60 -7.34 2.52
N MET A 467 -4.79 -6.02 2.61
CA MET A 467 -5.29 -5.36 3.83
C MET A 467 -6.67 -5.87 4.24
N ALA A 468 -7.53 -6.17 3.27
CA ALA A 468 -8.85 -6.75 3.51
C ALA A 468 -8.82 -8.25 3.85
N GLY A 469 -7.66 -8.91 3.78
CA GLY A 469 -7.52 -10.36 3.93
C GLY A 469 -8.01 -11.17 2.72
N ASP A 470 -8.34 -10.51 1.61
CA ASP A 470 -8.76 -11.15 0.35
C ASP A 470 -7.56 -11.48 -0.54
N THR A 471 -6.81 -12.49 -0.14
CA THR A 471 -5.64 -12.94 -0.87
C THR A 471 -5.98 -13.47 -2.27
N THR A 472 -7.19 -14.01 -2.46
CA THR A 472 -7.64 -14.52 -3.76
C THR A 472 -7.80 -13.39 -4.78
N ALA A 473 -8.47 -12.30 -4.42
CA ALA A 473 -8.59 -11.13 -5.26
C ALA A 473 -7.22 -10.46 -5.48
N ALA A 474 -6.39 -10.37 -4.44
CA ALA A 474 -5.04 -9.81 -4.52
C ALA A 474 -4.17 -10.50 -5.57
N GLN A 475 -4.23 -11.84 -5.68
CA GLN A 475 -3.41 -12.64 -6.60
C GLN A 475 -3.56 -12.22 -8.08
N SER A 476 -4.73 -11.73 -8.49
CA SER A 476 -4.96 -11.24 -9.85
C SER A 476 -4.09 -10.02 -10.20
N TYR A 477 -3.77 -9.19 -9.21
CA TYR A 477 -2.98 -7.97 -9.33
C TYR A 477 -1.49 -8.21 -8.99
N VAL A 478 -1.19 -9.07 -8.02
CA VAL A 478 0.17 -9.37 -7.55
C VAL A 478 1.08 -9.84 -8.69
N LYS A 479 0.56 -10.61 -9.66
CA LYS A 479 1.34 -11.11 -10.80
C LYS A 479 2.05 -10.00 -11.57
N SER A 480 1.39 -8.87 -11.76
CA SER A 480 1.90 -7.69 -12.48
C SER A 480 2.47 -6.61 -11.57
N ALA A 481 2.40 -6.78 -10.25
CA ALA A 481 2.86 -5.81 -9.27
C ALA A 481 4.39 -5.66 -9.24
N ASN A 482 4.87 -4.60 -8.58
CA ASN A 482 6.29 -4.41 -8.34
C ASN A 482 6.84 -5.46 -7.35
N GLN A 483 8.16 -5.51 -7.22
CA GLN A 483 8.85 -6.53 -6.42
C GLN A 483 8.49 -6.45 -4.93
N GLU A 484 8.34 -5.24 -4.39
CA GLU A 484 8.00 -5.03 -2.97
C GLU A 484 6.58 -5.50 -2.65
N THR A 485 5.62 -5.22 -3.54
CA THR A 485 4.24 -5.74 -3.41
C THR A 485 4.19 -7.26 -3.51
N LYS A 486 4.99 -7.88 -4.38
CA LYS A 486 5.13 -9.34 -4.44
C LYS A 486 5.70 -9.92 -3.15
N ALA A 487 6.69 -9.25 -2.59
CA ALA A 487 7.32 -9.67 -1.34
C ALA A 487 6.37 -9.57 -0.13
N ILE A 488 5.62 -8.46 -0.01
CA ILE A 488 4.65 -8.32 1.10
C ILE A 488 3.47 -9.27 0.93
N ALA A 489 3.07 -9.58 -0.31
CA ALA A 489 2.07 -10.61 -0.57
C ALA A 489 2.57 -12.00 -0.13
N ALA A 490 3.82 -12.34 -0.43
CA ALA A 490 4.44 -13.57 0.06
C ALA A 490 4.50 -13.62 1.60
N ALA A 491 4.79 -12.50 2.27
CA ALA A 491 4.73 -12.40 3.73
C ALA A 491 3.30 -12.60 4.26
N ALA A 492 2.30 -12.02 3.60
CA ALA A 492 0.90 -12.21 3.95
C ALA A 492 0.42 -13.68 3.79
N GLU A 493 1.05 -14.42 2.88
CA GLU A 493 0.84 -15.85 2.66
C GLU A 493 1.70 -16.76 3.57
N GLY A 494 2.57 -16.17 4.42
CA GLY A 494 3.42 -16.87 5.36
C GLY A 494 4.81 -17.26 4.85
N ASN A 495 5.17 -16.85 3.67
CA ASN A 495 6.51 -17.10 3.12
C ASN A 495 7.48 -15.99 3.57
N TYR A 496 7.72 -15.94 4.89
CA TYR A 496 8.50 -14.88 5.52
C TYR A 496 9.98 -14.88 5.12
N ALA A 497 10.58 -16.03 4.94
CA ALA A 497 11.98 -16.15 4.56
C ALA A 497 12.26 -15.55 3.17
N ALA A 498 11.38 -15.79 2.19
CA ALA A 498 11.49 -15.19 0.87
C ALA A 498 11.19 -13.67 0.90
N ALA A 499 10.22 -13.25 1.70
CA ALA A 499 9.80 -11.86 1.81
C ALA A 499 10.86 -10.97 2.49
N GLN A 500 11.46 -11.45 3.58
CA GLN A 500 12.44 -10.73 4.40
C GLN A 500 13.59 -10.13 3.58
N SER A 501 14.11 -10.86 2.60
CA SER A 501 15.23 -10.41 1.77
C SER A 501 14.88 -9.32 0.74
N GLN A 502 13.59 -9.11 0.46
CA GLN A 502 13.10 -8.23 -0.60
C GLN A 502 12.31 -7.04 -0.07
N LEU A 503 11.85 -7.11 1.18
CA LEU A 503 11.22 -6.00 1.90
C LEU A 503 12.29 -5.10 2.54
N LYS A 504 11.88 -3.90 2.94
CA LYS A 504 12.73 -2.92 3.62
C LYS A 504 12.05 -2.40 4.88
N GLY A 505 12.87 -1.85 5.79
CA GLY A 505 12.40 -1.17 6.99
C GLY A 505 11.42 -2.01 7.81
N TYR A 506 10.32 -1.40 8.21
CA TYR A 506 9.35 -2.00 9.12
C TYR A 506 8.75 -3.32 8.61
N ASN A 507 8.36 -3.42 7.34
CA ASN A 507 7.80 -4.66 6.79
C ASN A 507 8.82 -5.80 6.74
N ALA A 508 10.10 -5.50 6.47
CA ALA A 508 11.17 -6.48 6.56
C ALA A 508 11.35 -6.96 8.00
N ALA A 509 11.26 -6.06 8.98
CA ALA A 509 11.34 -6.42 10.40
C ALA A 509 10.19 -7.32 10.84
N VAL A 510 8.96 -7.06 10.39
CA VAL A 510 7.81 -7.95 10.66
C VAL A 510 8.06 -9.33 10.06
N ALA A 511 8.47 -9.42 8.79
CA ALA A 511 8.77 -10.70 8.14
C ALA A 511 9.91 -11.45 8.85
N ALA A 512 10.98 -10.76 9.23
CA ALA A 512 12.09 -11.33 9.97
C ALA A 512 11.67 -11.83 11.37
N THR A 513 10.79 -11.09 12.06
CA THR A 513 10.24 -11.50 13.36
C THR A 513 9.44 -12.80 13.24
N MET A 514 8.61 -12.90 12.21
CA MET A 514 7.84 -14.11 11.91
C MET A 514 8.71 -15.28 11.46
N ASN A 515 9.88 -14.99 10.86
CA ASN A 515 10.89 -15.98 10.47
C ASN A 515 11.84 -16.34 11.63
N ALA A 516 11.61 -15.82 12.84
CA ALA A 516 12.45 -15.96 14.03
C ALA A 516 13.88 -15.42 13.86
N ASP A 517 14.16 -14.59 12.85
CA ASP A 517 15.42 -13.87 12.67
C ASP A 517 15.39 -12.52 13.40
N TYR A 518 15.43 -12.61 14.72
CA TYR A 518 15.30 -11.43 15.60
C TYR A 518 16.47 -10.45 15.46
N THR A 519 17.63 -10.92 15.04
CA THR A 519 18.81 -10.07 14.80
C THR A 519 18.57 -9.17 13.59
N ALA A 520 18.17 -9.73 12.48
CA ALA A 520 17.83 -8.96 11.29
C ALA A 520 16.61 -8.06 11.54
N ALA A 521 15.59 -8.56 12.26
CA ALA A 521 14.40 -7.77 12.61
C ALA A 521 14.76 -6.46 13.34
N LYS A 522 15.62 -6.53 14.35
CA LYS A 522 16.11 -5.35 15.08
C LYS A 522 16.91 -4.40 14.18
N GLN A 523 17.73 -4.93 13.27
CA GLN A 523 18.51 -4.11 12.35
C GLN A 523 17.63 -3.32 11.38
N TYR A 524 16.57 -3.93 10.84
CA TYR A 524 15.67 -3.27 9.89
C TYR A 524 14.93 -2.06 10.46
N ILE A 525 14.72 -2.00 11.78
CA ILE A 525 14.03 -0.90 12.48
C ILE A 525 14.93 -0.15 13.46
N ALA A 526 16.26 -0.28 13.34
CA ALA A 526 17.20 0.36 14.28
C ALA A 526 16.99 1.87 14.39
N ASP A 527 16.76 2.55 13.27
CA ASP A 527 16.59 3.99 13.18
C ASP A 527 15.10 4.42 13.12
N ASP A 528 14.16 3.48 13.19
CA ASP A 528 12.73 3.80 13.18
C ASP A 528 12.24 4.15 14.58
N ALA A 529 11.99 5.43 14.81
CA ALA A 529 11.50 5.98 16.09
C ALA A 529 9.96 5.98 16.23
N SER A 530 9.23 5.33 15.34
CA SER A 530 7.75 5.29 15.37
C SER A 530 7.23 4.40 16.52
N ALA A 531 6.00 4.67 16.97
CA ALA A 531 5.33 3.85 17.98
C ALA A 531 5.19 2.39 17.55
N LYS A 532 4.91 2.14 16.25
CA LYS A 532 4.79 0.78 15.70
C LYS A 532 6.11 0.01 15.74
N ALA A 533 7.25 0.71 15.52
CA ALA A 533 8.57 0.09 15.60
C ALA A 533 8.94 -0.24 17.05
N ASP A 534 8.63 0.63 18.01
CA ASP A 534 8.81 0.35 19.43
C ASP A 534 7.96 -0.86 19.85
N TYR A 535 6.71 -0.91 19.42
CA TYR A 535 5.84 -2.06 19.70
C TYR A 535 6.41 -3.36 19.14
N LEU A 536 6.90 -3.35 17.90
CA LEU A 536 7.52 -4.53 17.30
C LEU A 536 8.80 -4.93 18.05
N ARG A 537 9.62 -3.97 18.51
CA ARG A 537 10.78 -4.23 19.38
C ARG A 537 10.37 -4.90 20.70
N ALA A 538 9.25 -4.46 21.31
CA ALA A 538 8.70 -5.11 22.50
C ALA A 538 8.30 -6.58 22.23
N VAL A 539 7.64 -6.85 21.12
CA VAL A 539 7.29 -8.21 20.69
C VAL A 539 8.54 -9.06 20.46
N ILE A 540 9.54 -8.54 19.76
CA ILE A 540 10.82 -9.23 19.52
C ILE A 540 11.52 -9.55 20.86
N ALA A 541 11.60 -8.59 21.78
CA ALA A 541 12.21 -8.78 23.09
C ALA A 541 11.47 -9.85 23.92
N SER A 542 10.13 -9.82 23.89
CA SER A 542 9.30 -10.84 24.54
C SER A 542 9.55 -12.24 23.98
N LYS A 543 9.60 -12.40 22.66
CA LYS A 543 9.93 -13.69 22.01
C LYS A 543 11.32 -14.21 22.36
N GLN A 544 12.24 -13.33 22.76
CA GLN A 544 13.57 -13.67 23.24
C GLN A 544 13.66 -13.84 24.78
N GLY A 545 12.57 -13.62 25.51
CA GLY A 545 12.55 -13.66 26.98
C GLY A 545 13.22 -12.44 27.66
N ASP A 546 13.52 -11.38 26.89
CA ASP A 546 14.11 -10.13 27.43
C ASP A 546 12.99 -9.19 27.91
N TRP A 547 12.49 -9.44 29.10
CA TRP A 547 11.36 -8.71 29.69
C TRP A 547 11.70 -7.26 30.04
N THR A 548 12.97 -6.97 30.31
CA THR A 548 13.43 -5.60 30.56
C THR A 548 13.29 -4.74 29.32
N SER A 549 13.82 -5.20 28.21
CA SER A 549 13.68 -4.51 26.92
C SER A 549 12.22 -4.48 26.47
N ALA A 550 11.47 -5.60 26.61
CA ALA A 550 10.05 -5.63 26.26
C ALA A 550 9.25 -4.57 27.00
N THR A 551 9.50 -4.40 28.31
CA THR A 551 8.83 -3.37 29.12
C THR A 551 9.19 -1.95 28.67
N ALA A 552 10.48 -1.67 28.43
CA ALA A 552 10.94 -0.35 28.01
C ALA A 552 10.34 0.07 26.65
N GLU A 553 10.41 -0.83 25.67
CA GLU A 553 9.90 -0.59 24.33
C GLU A 553 8.37 -0.47 24.30
N LEU A 554 7.65 -1.29 25.07
CA LEU A 554 6.19 -1.19 25.17
C LEU A 554 5.76 0.14 25.83
N LYS A 555 6.45 0.61 26.87
CA LYS A 555 6.20 1.94 27.45
C LYS A 555 6.45 3.06 26.43
N SER A 556 7.52 2.96 25.66
CA SER A 556 7.81 3.91 24.59
C SER A 556 6.70 3.93 23.53
N ALA A 557 6.25 2.77 23.08
CA ALA A 557 5.15 2.67 22.13
C ALA A 557 3.86 3.33 22.65
N ILE A 558 3.46 3.01 23.90
CA ILE A 558 2.26 3.57 24.54
C ILE A 558 2.38 5.08 24.75
N SER A 559 3.57 5.59 25.07
CA SER A 559 3.79 7.03 25.25
C SER A 559 3.61 7.83 23.95
N LYS A 560 3.91 7.21 22.81
CA LYS A 560 3.78 7.80 21.47
C LYS A 560 2.37 7.60 20.89
N ASP A 561 1.74 6.47 21.21
CA ASP A 561 0.38 6.13 20.77
C ASP A 561 -0.31 5.28 21.86
N ALA A 562 -1.25 5.91 22.54
CA ALA A 562 -1.97 5.30 23.67
C ALA A 562 -2.80 4.05 23.27
N SER A 563 -3.09 3.85 21.98
CA SER A 563 -3.85 2.68 21.51
C SER A 563 -3.13 1.36 21.76
N TYR A 564 -1.79 1.39 21.84
CA TYR A 564 -0.99 0.20 22.15
C TYR A 564 -1.21 -0.33 23.58
N ALA A 565 -1.74 0.47 24.49
CA ALA A 565 -2.11 -0.01 25.84
C ALA A 565 -3.24 -1.07 25.80
N GLU A 566 -4.17 -0.93 24.89
CA GLU A 566 -5.22 -1.94 24.68
C GLU A 566 -4.79 -3.05 23.71
N HIS A 567 -3.93 -2.71 22.74
CA HIS A 567 -3.44 -3.68 21.77
C HIS A 567 -2.59 -4.78 22.44
N CYS A 568 -1.68 -4.41 23.33
CA CYS A 568 -0.80 -5.36 24.03
C CYS A 568 -1.56 -6.36 24.92
N LYS A 569 -2.74 -6.01 25.43
CA LYS A 569 -3.59 -6.91 26.22
C LYS A 569 -4.18 -8.05 25.40
N LYS A 570 -4.20 -7.90 24.08
CA LYS A 570 -4.68 -8.92 23.12
C LYS A 570 -3.55 -9.77 22.55
N ASP A 571 -2.33 -9.23 22.52
CA ASP A 571 -1.17 -9.88 21.93
C ASP A 571 -0.66 -11.03 22.82
N VAL A 572 -0.71 -12.25 22.33
CA VAL A 572 -0.25 -13.44 23.05
C VAL A 572 1.21 -13.35 23.48
N ASN A 573 2.03 -12.64 22.70
CA ASN A 573 3.46 -12.45 23.01
C ASN A 573 3.68 -11.58 24.25
N LEU A 574 2.71 -10.74 24.64
CA LEU A 574 2.84 -9.76 25.71
C LEU A 574 1.84 -9.97 26.85
N ARG A 575 0.57 -10.27 26.53
CA ARG A 575 -0.55 -10.26 27.49
C ARG A 575 -0.34 -11.12 28.74
N ASN A 576 0.26 -12.30 28.58
CA ASN A 576 0.46 -13.25 29.68
C ASN A 576 1.55 -12.81 30.68
N HIS A 577 2.33 -11.81 30.30
CA HIS A 577 3.47 -11.26 31.05
C HIS A 577 3.19 -9.89 31.67
N ILE A 578 2.10 -9.21 31.24
CA ILE A 578 1.68 -7.92 31.81
C ILE A 578 1.27 -8.10 33.27
N GLY A 579 1.82 -7.26 34.15
CA GLY A 579 1.61 -7.34 35.60
C GLY A 579 2.46 -8.40 36.30
N LYS A 580 3.36 -9.07 35.59
CA LYS A 580 4.33 -10.05 36.10
C LYS A 580 5.75 -9.61 35.73
N GLU A 581 6.21 -10.05 34.57
CA GLU A 581 7.53 -9.71 34.00
C GLU A 581 7.52 -8.33 33.34
N ILE A 582 6.39 -7.91 32.76
CA ILE A 582 6.19 -6.61 32.12
C ILE A 582 5.39 -5.71 33.08
N ILE A 583 6.03 -4.68 33.59
CA ILE A 583 5.42 -3.71 34.51
C ILE A 583 5.22 -2.39 33.74
N LEU A 584 3.97 -2.08 33.39
CA LEU A 584 3.59 -0.87 32.66
C LEU A 584 3.38 0.33 33.60
#